data_7a2a674ab282d444a39041d7c6bb8f8c
#
_entry.id   7a2a674ab282d444a39041d7c6bb8f8c
#
_cell.length_a   1.000
_cell.length_b   1.000
_cell.length_c   1.000
_cell.angle_alpha   90.00
_cell.angle_beta   90.00
_cell.angle_gamma   90.00
#
_symmetry.space_group_name_H-M   'P 1'
#
loop_
_entity.id
_entity.type
_entity.pdbx_description
1 polymer ?
#
loop_
_entity_poly.entity_id
_entity_poly.type
_entity_poly.pdbx_seq_one_letter_code
_entity_poly.pdbx_strand_id
1 'polypeptide(L)'
;LTASRISRDRVRKLRFFQQDAYIAVDCAEQQTEAWRVDRASRSSPKINGGRLDVPIGEPLEYELADFVGAVSSGMAPRVDGLAGRRALALAQRVAIEMQRGMVAFGSGPAGLERRDQA
;
A
#
# COMPACT_ATOMS: atom_id res chain seq x y z
N LEU A 1 -1.44 -8.97 -2.65
CA LEU A 1 -0.70 -7.83 -3.22
C LEU A 1 -0.69 -8.01 -4.73
N THR A 2 -1.14 -7.01 -5.48
CA THR A 2 -1.17 -7.05 -6.94
C THR A 2 -0.27 -5.93 -7.47
N ALA A 3 0.62 -6.25 -8.38
CA ALA A 3 1.47 -5.30 -9.08
C ALA A 3 1.52 -5.66 -10.58
N SER A 4 1.42 -4.65 -11.45
CA SER A 4 1.48 -4.84 -12.89
C SER A 4 2.30 -3.74 -13.54
N ARG A 5 3.17 -4.11 -14.50
CA ARG A 5 3.94 -3.17 -15.32
C ARG A 5 3.22 -2.78 -16.61
N ILE A 6 2.20 -3.54 -17.00
CA ILE A 6 1.45 -3.37 -18.25
C ILE A 6 0.06 -2.79 -18.04
N SER A 7 -0.30 -2.44 -16.80
CA SER A 7 -1.55 -1.73 -16.52
C SER A 7 -1.53 -0.35 -17.14
N ARG A 8 -2.62 0.04 -17.80
CA ARG A 8 -2.79 1.40 -18.35
C ARG A 8 -2.87 2.45 -17.25
N ASP A 9 -3.42 2.07 -16.10
CA ASP A 9 -3.62 2.96 -14.98
C ASP A 9 -2.43 2.89 -14.03
N ARG A 10 -1.90 4.05 -13.64
CA ARG A 10 -0.91 4.18 -12.59
C ARG A 10 -1.60 4.11 -11.23
N VAL A 11 -1.81 2.90 -10.74
CA VAL A 11 -2.45 2.67 -9.44
C VAL A 11 -1.39 2.49 -8.36
N ARG A 12 -1.46 3.31 -7.31
CA ARG A 12 -0.62 3.20 -6.10
C ARG A 12 -1.51 3.15 -4.88
N LYS A 13 -2.34 2.11 -4.79
CA LYS A 13 -3.33 1.93 -3.72
C LYS A 13 -2.92 0.87 -2.74
N LEU A 14 -3.02 1.18 -1.46
CA LEU A 14 -2.88 0.25 -0.36
C LEU A 14 -4.24 0.10 0.33
N ARG A 15 -4.61 -1.14 0.63
CA ARG A 15 -5.85 -1.45 1.35
C ARG A 15 -5.53 -2.35 2.53
N PHE A 16 -5.99 -1.96 3.69
CA PHE A 16 -5.82 -2.71 4.93
C PHE A 16 -7.18 -3.11 5.44
N PHE A 17 -7.32 -4.41 5.67
CA PHE A 17 -8.54 -4.99 6.24
C PHE A 17 -8.21 -5.51 7.63
N GLN A 18 -8.93 -5.04 8.61
CA GLN A 18 -8.91 -5.51 9.98
C GLN A 18 -10.31 -5.98 10.36
N GLN A 19 -10.44 -6.67 11.50
CA GLN A 19 -11.72 -7.21 11.95
C GLN A 19 -12.82 -6.14 12.05
N ASP A 20 -12.47 -4.94 12.51
CA ASP A 20 -13.42 -3.84 12.75
C ASP A 20 -13.03 -2.55 11.99
N ALA A 21 -12.06 -2.61 11.08
CA ALA A 21 -11.62 -1.43 10.35
C ALA A 21 -11.20 -1.76 8.91
N TYR A 22 -11.42 -0.78 8.04
CA TYR A 22 -10.94 -0.76 6.68
C TYR A 22 -10.25 0.57 6.43
N ILE A 23 -9.05 0.52 5.87
CA ILE A 23 -8.28 1.71 5.50
C ILE A 23 -7.85 1.55 4.04
N ALA A 24 -8.12 2.57 3.24
CA ALA A 24 -7.64 2.67 1.86
C ALA A 24 -6.78 3.92 1.72
N VAL A 25 -5.60 3.75 1.15
CA VAL A 25 -4.66 4.84 0.85
C VAL A 25 -4.38 4.83 -0.64
N ASP A 26 -4.67 5.92 -1.32
CA ASP A 26 -4.29 6.18 -2.70
C ASP A 26 -3.13 7.17 -2.71
N CYS A 27 -1.92 6.64 -2.89
CA CYS A 27 -0.71 7.47 -2.91
C CYS A 27 -0.58 8.32 -4.19
N ALA A 28 -1.27 7.94 -5.28
CA ALA A 28 -1.24 8.71 -6.52
C ALA A 28 -2.13 9.94 -6.41
N GLU A 29 -3.34 9.76 -5.86
CA GLU A 29 -4.33 10.82 -5.67
C GLU A 29 -4.19 11.53 -4.31
N GLN A 30 -3.24 11.10 -3.46
CA GLN A 30 -3.05 11.60 -2.10
C GLN A 30 -4.36 11.60 -1.28
N GLN A 31 -5.09 10.48 -1.35
CA GLN A 31 -6.38 10.32 -0.68
C GLN A 31 -6.33 9.16 0.30
N THR A 32 -6.97 9.35 1.43
CA THR A 32 -7.08 8.31 2.46
C THR A 32 -8.54 8.22 2.92
N GLU A 33 -9.02 6.99 3.02
CA GLU A 33 -10.33 6.67 3.59
C GLU A 33 -10.13 5.70 4.75
N ALA A 34 -10.88 5.92 5.82
CA ALA A 34 -10.89 5.01 6.96
C ALA A 34 -12.33 4.77 7.41
N TRP A 35 -12.68 3.51 7.62
CA TRP A 35 -13.98 3.06 8.06
C TRP A 35 -13.81 2.13 9.26
N ARG A 36 -14.66 2.29 10.27
CA ARG A 36 -14.64 1.46 11.47
C ARG A 36 -16.05 1.00 11.81
N VAL A 37 -16.16 -0.24 12.25
CA VAL A 37 -17.39 -0.79 12.81
C VAL A 37 -17.45 -0.45 14.29
N ASP A 38 -18.45 0.30 14.68
CA ASP A 38 -18.76 0.54 16.09
C ASP A 38 -19.75 -0.53 16.58
N ARG A 39 -19.28 -1.35 17.51
CA ARG A 39 -20.04 -2.43 18.13
C ARG A 39 -20.57 -2.07 19.53
N ALA A 40 -20.51 -0.81 19.93
CA ALA A 40 -20.99 -0.38 21.26
C ALA A 40 -22.49 -0.66 21.45
N SER A 41 -23.25 -0.67 20.36
CA SER A 41 -24.65 -1.11 20.37
C SER A 41 -24.77 -2.57 19.94
N ARG A 42 -25.18 -3.43 20.87
CA ARG A 42 -25.42 -4.86 20.60
C ARG A 42 -26.50 -5.14 19.55
N SER A 43 -27.43 -4.20 19.33
CA SER A 43 -28.59 -4.40 18.45
C SER A 43 -28.35 -4.00 17.00
N SER A 44 -27.36 -3.12 16.71
CA SER A 44 -27.07 -2.70 15.35
C SER A 44 -25.66 -2.10 15.27
N PRO A 45 -24.69 -2.80 14.70
CA PRO A 45 -23.36 -2.25 14.49
C PRO A 45 -23.44 -1.07 13.50
N LYS A 46 -22.81 0.05 13.84
CA LYS A 46 -22.73 1.23 12.99
C LYS A 46 -21.37 1.28 12.29
N ILE A 47 -21.39 1.60 11.02
CA ILE A 47 -20.15 1.87 10.27
C ILE A 47 -19.95 3.38 10.30
N ASN A 48 -18.84 3.79 10.91
CA ASN A 48 -18.41 5.18 10.99
C ASN A 48 -17.12 5.35 10.20
N GLY A 49 -16.98 6.49 9.54
CA GLY A 49 -15.75 6.79 8.80
C GLY A 49 -16.02 7.59 7.54
N GLY A 50 -15.06 7.62 6.67
CA GLY A 50 -15.10 8.34 5.41
C GLY A 50 -13.71 8.75 4.97
N ARG A 51 -13.69 9.72 4.06
CA ARG A 51 -12.44 10.32 3.58
C ARG A 51 -11.82 11.16 4.70
N LEU A 52 -10.53 10.96 4.92
CA LEU A 52 -9.73 11.76 5.84
C LEU A 52 -9.20 12.99 5.11
N ASP A 53 -9.17 14.11 5.82
CA ASP A 53 -8.53 15.31 5.33
C ASP A 53 -7.01 15.14 5.47
N VAL A 54 -6.33 15.07 4.33
CA VAL A 54 -4.87 14.90 4.26
C VAL A 54 -4.30 16.06 3.43
N PRO A 55 -3.15 16.65 3.84
CA PRO A 55 -2.50 17.68 3.06
C PRO A 55 -2.12 17.15 1.67
N ILE A 56 -2.49 17.88 0.63
CA ILE A 56 -2.08 17.61 -0.74
C ILE A 56 -0.89 18.49 -1.06
N GLY A 57 0.18 17.92 -1.64
CA GLY A 57 1.37 18.68 -2.01
C GLY A 57 2.43 17.80 -2.65
N GLU A 58 3.58 18.37 -2.95
CA GLU A 58 4.69 17.63 -3.53
C GLU A 58 5.39 16.78 -2.45
N PRO A 59 5.38 15.45 -2.56
CA PRO A 59 5.91 14.57 -1.52
C PRO A 59 7.39 14.80 -1.23
N LEU A 60 8.20 15.07 -2.28
CA LEU A 60 9.63 15.32 -2.12
C LEU A 60 9.90 16.65 -1.38
N GLU A 61 9.08 17.65 -1.61
CA GLU A 61 9.19 18.94 -0.89
C GLU A 61 8.95 18.73 0.61
N TYR A 62 7.93 17.96 0.98
CA TYR A 62 7.66 17.63 2.39
C TYR A 62 8.79 16.84 3.03
N GLU A 63 9.34 15.86 2.31
CA GLU A 63 10.48 15.06 2.79
C GLU A 63 11.71 15.93 3.05
N LEU A 64 12.07 16.77 2.09
CA LEU A 64 13.22 17.67 2.23
C LEU A 64 13.01 18.72 3.32
N ALA A 65 11.81 19.28 3.44
CA ALA A 65 11.50 20.26 4.49
C ALA A 65 11.59 19.63 5.90
N ASP A 66 11.08 18.39 6.07
CA ASP A 66 11.19 17.66 7.33
C ASP A 66 12.65 17.38 7.68
N PHE A 67 13.45 16.93 6.71
CA PHE A 67 14.88 16.66 6.90
C PHE A 67 15.66 17.92 7.28
N VAL A 68 15.50 19.00 6.52
CA VAL A 68 16.18 20.29 6.79
C VAL A 68 15.75 20.84 8.15
N GLY A 69 14.46 20.77 8.48
CA GLY A 69 13.93 21.18 9.77
C GLY A 69 14.53 20.38 10.93
N ALA A 70 14.65 19.06 10.78
CA ALA A 70 15.27 18.18 11.76
C ALA A 70 16.75 18.53 11.99
N VAL A 71 17.52 18.72 10.91
CA VAL A 71 18.94 19.11 11.00
C VAL A 71 19.10 20.46 11.69
N SER A 72 18.28 21.46 11.32
CA SER A 72 18.35 22.83 11.85
C SER A 72 17.98 22.92 13.34
N SER A 73 17.04 22.07 13.78
CA SER A 73 16.55 22.05 15.16
C SER A 73 17.29 21.05 16.06
N GLY A 74 18.12 20.17 15.50
CA GLY A 74 18.75 19.05 16.21
C GLY A 74 17.76 17.98 16.67
N MET A 75 16.55 17.95 16.09
CA MET A 75 15.52 16.97 16.39
C MET A 75 15.56 15.79 15.41
N ALA A 76 14.95 14.68 15.79
CA ALA A 76 14.80 13.55 14.88
C ALA A 76 13.75 13.86 13.78
N PRO A 77 14.00 13.47 12.51
CA PRO A 77 13.01 13.59 11.45
C PRO A 77 11.85 12.61 11.68
N ARG A 78 10.70 12.84 11.07
CA ARG A 78 9.53 11.93 11.14
C ARG A 78 9.85 10.53 10.67
N VAL A 79 10.66 10.44 9.63
CA VAL A 79 11.13 9.15 9.08
C VAL A 79 12.64 9.10 9.24
N ASP A 80 13.07 8.46 10.30
CA ASP A 80 14.50 8.23 10.57
C ASP A 80 15.07 7.07 9.73
N GLY A 81 16.38 6.91 9.77
CA GLY A 81 17.06 5.84 9.03
C GLY A 81 16.61 4.43 9.45
N LEU A 82 16.13 4.24 10.69
CA LEU A 82 15.62 2.97 11.16
C LEU A 82 14.25 2.66 10.55
N ALA A 83 13.37 3.66 10.45
CA ALA A 83 12.08 3.53 9.78
C ALA A 83 12.28 3.23 8.28
N GLY A 84 13.17 3.93 7.60
CA GLY A 84 13.53 3.67 6.20
C GLY A 84 14.07 2.25 6.00
N ARG A 85 14.96 1.79 6.87
CA ARG A 85 15.49 0.41 6.83
C ARG A 85 14.39 -0.63 7.00
N ARG A 86 13.44 -0.43 7.93
CA ARG A 86 12.31 -1.34 8.13
C ARG A 86 11.41 -1.42 6.90
N ALA A 87 11.11 -0.28 6.28
CA ALA A 87 10.31 -0.22 5.07
C ALA A 87 11.00 -0.96 3.91
N LEU A 88 12.30 -0.76 3.71
CA LEU A 88 13.08 -1.44 2.69
C LEU A 88 13.13 -2.96 2.93
N ALA A 89 13.34 -3.39 4.16
CA ALA A 89 13.36 -4.81 4.52
C ALA A 89 12.00 -5.49 4.21
N LEU A 90 10.89 -4.80 4.49
CA LEU A 90 9.55 -5.30 4.12
C LEU A 90 9.38 -5.38 2.61
N ALA A 91 9.79 -4.35 1.87
CA ALA A 91 9.71 -4.33 0.41
C ALA A 91 10.52 -5.46 -0.23
N GLN A 92 11.73 -5.73 0.28
CA GLN A 92 12.57 -6.85 -0.17
C GLN A 92 11.89 -8.21 0.08
N ARG A 93 11.29 -8.42 1.26
CA ARG A 93 10.55 -9.65 1.56
C ARG A 93 9.37 -9.84 0.60
N VAL A 94 8.61 -8.80 0.33
CA VAL A 94 7.51 -8.83 -0.64
C VAL A 94 8.03 -9.20 -2.04
N ALA A 95 9.12 -8.59 -2.49
CA ALA A 95 9.72 -8.88 -3.80
C ALA A 95 10.16 -10.35 -3.91
N ILE A 96 10.78 -10.90 -2.87
CA ILE A 96 11.20 -12.32 -2.83
C ILE A 96 9.97 -13.26 -2.93
N GLU A 97 8.92 -13.00 -2.16
CA GLU A 97 7.71 -13.83 -2.20
C GLU A 97 6.99 -13.73 -3.55
N MET A 98 6.97 -12.57 -4.18
CA MET A 98 6.44 -12.41 -5.54
C MET A 98 7.23 -13.25 -6.55
N GLN A 99 8.56 -13.25 -6.48
CA GLN A 99 9.40 -14.06 -7.36
C GLN A 99 9.14 -15.56 -7.16
N ARG A 100 9.02 -16.02 -5.91
CA ARG A 100 8.68 -17.42 -5.59
C ARG A 100 7.33 -17.83 -6.16
N GLY A 101 6.32 -16.96 -6.03
CA GLY A 101 4.99 -17.19 -6.59
C GLY A 101 5.01 -17.27 -8.12
N MET A 102 5.79 -16.45 -8.81
CA MET A 102 5.93 -16.49 -10.27
C MET A 102 6.55 -17.81 -10.76
N VAL A 103 7.55 -18.32 -10.05
CA VAL A 103 8.18 -19.62 -10.38
C VAL A 103 7.18 -20.76 -10.22
N ALA A 104 6.36 -20.73 -9.18
CA ALA A 104 5.33 -21.74 -8.95
C ALA A 104 4.25 -21.77 -10.04
N PHE A 105 3.88 -20.58 -10.59
CA PHE A 105 2.92 -20.49 -11.70
C PHE A 105 3.53 -20.86 -13.07
N GLY A 106 4.84 -20.61 -13.27
CA GLY A 106 5.53 -20.96 -14.51
C GLY A 106 5.83 -22.45 -14.67
N SER A 107 5.67 -23.25 -13.62
CA SER A 107 5.88 -24.71 -13.61
C SER A 107 4.59 -25.52 -13.86
N GLY A 108 3.49 -24.87 -14.22
CA GLY A 108 2.26 -25.53 -14.63
C GLY A 108 2.45 -26.28 -15.95
N PRO A 109 1.76 -27.45 -16.18
CA PRO A 109 1.99 -28.28 -17.34
C PRO A 109 1.72 -27.47 -18.62
N ALA A 110 2.70 -27.45 -19.49
CA ALA A 110 2.56 -27.05 -20.89
C ALA A 110 1.58 -28.02 -21.56
N GLY A 111 0.32 -27.60 -21.69
CA GLY A 111 -0.74 -28.46 -22.21
C GLY A 111 -1.99 -27.70 -22.59
N LEU A 112 -1.85 -26.69 -23.44
CA LEU A 112 -2.94 -26.20 -24.27
C LEU A 112 -2.46 -26.23 -25.73
N GLU A 113 -2.41 -27.45 -26.26
CA GLU A 113 -2.38 -27.67 -27.71
C GLU A 113 -3.52 -26.87 -28.34
N ARG A 114 -3.15 -25.98 -29.21
CA ARG A 114 -4.08 -25.34 -30.15
C ARG A 114 -4.68 -26.45 -30.98
N ARG A 115 -5.92 -26.76 -30.76
CA ARG A 115 -6.72 -27.46 -31.78
C ARG A 115 -7.05 -26.46 -32.88
N ASP A 116 -6.18 -26.39 -33.87
CA ASP A 116 -6.57 -25.95 -35.20
C ASP A 116 -7.49 -27.04 -35.75
N GLN A 117 -8.71 -26.70 -36.00
CA GLN A 117 -9.60 -27.48 -36.82
C GLN A 117 -9.95 -26.68 -38.06
N ALA A 118 -9.66 -27.38 -39.13
CA ALA A 118 -10.06 -27.14 -40.51
C ALA A 118 -11.54 -26.77 -40.70
#